data_fc52c2e86b560cab632cc700ff58dcff
#
_entry.id   fc52c2e86b560cab632cc700ff58dcff
#
_cell.length_a   1.000
_cell.length_b   1.000
_cell.length_c   1.000
_cell.angle_alpha   90.00
_cell.angle_beta   90.00
_cell.angle_gamma   90.00
#
_symmetry.space_group_name_H-M   'P 1'
#
loop_
_entity.id
_entity.type
_entity.pdbx_description
1 polymer ?
#
loop_
_entity_poly.entity_id
_entity_poly.type
_entity_poly.pdbx_seq_one_letter_code
_entity_poly.pdbx_strand_id
1 'polypeptide(L)'
;VILSQREVEERIRSVVVMGIGEPFDNYDNLIGFIKLATDKDGLNLGARHITVSTCGIVPKIEEFTRLDSQVNLAISLHAPDDELRRELMPIAKAYSLDELIPACRDYAEKTHRRITFEYSLFAGVNDSEAHARALARLLKGMLCNVNLIAANEFPGSAYRRSSREYVRKFQETLETMGINVTLRREMGTDIMAACGQLRRGIEEDKK
;
A
#
# COMPACT_ATOMS: atom_id res chain seq x y z
N VAL A 1 19.34 -4.29 -8.97
CA VAL A 1 19.54 -3.16 -8.04
C VAL A 1 21.00 -2.71 -8.07
N ILE A 2 22.00 -3.55 -7.76
CA ILE A 2 23.42 -3.14 -7.74
C ILE A 2 23.90 -2.71 -9.14
N LEU A 3 23.52 -3.44 -10.18
CA LEU A 3 23.85 -3.09 -11.58
C LEU A 3 23.20 -1.75 -11.98
N SER A 4 21.92 -1.56 -11.70
CA SER A 4 21.21 -0.31 -11.97
C SER A 4 21.84 0.88 -11.23
N GLN A 5 22.31 0.69 -10.01
CA GLN A 5 22.97 1.74 -9.24
C GLN A 5 24.31 2.18 -9.87
N ARG A 6 25.04 1.24 -10.47
CA ARG A 6 26.29 1.55 -11.18
C ARG A 6 26.06 2.33 -12.48
N GLU A 7 24.94 2.08 -13.15
CA GLU A 7 24.58 2.77 -14.39
C GLU A 7 24.15 4.22 -14.17
N VAL A 8 23.54 4.52 -13.00
CA VAL A 8 22.95 5.86 -12.70
C VAL A 8 23.89 6.74 -11.89
N GLU A 9 25.03 6.23 -11.45
CA GLU A 9 26.00 6.91 -10.56
C GLU A 9 25.38 7.46 -9.24
N GLU A 10 24.13 7.10 -8.93
CA GLU A 10 23.41 7.56 -7.75
C GLU A 10 23.24 6.44 -6.74
N ARG A 11 23.40 6.79 -5.44
CA ARG A 11 23.16 5.84 -4.36
C ARG A 11 21.65 5.66 -4.15
N ILE A 12 21.19 4.41 -4.14
CA ILE A 12 19.83 4.06 -3.74
C ILE A 12 19.63 4.44 -2.28
N ARG A 13 18.61 5.25 -2.01
CA ARG A 13 18.30 5.75 -0.67
C ARG A 13 17.11 5.05 -0.03
N SER A 14 16.21 4.51 -0.83
CA SER A 14 15.02 3.79 -0.37
C SER A 14 14.56 2.76 -1.38
N VAL A 15 13.87 1.75 -0.89
CA VAL A 15 13.26 0.70 -1.71
C VAL A 15 11.79 0.56 -1.30
N VAL A 16 10.93 0.49 -2.29
CA VAL A 16 9.51 0.21 -2.11
C VAL A 16 9.17 -1.06 -2.87
N VAL A 17 8.74 -2.08 -2.15
CA VAL A 17 8.26 -3.34 -2.75
C VAL A 17 6.78 -3.17 -3.06
N MET A 18 6.51 -2.50 -4.18
CA MET A 18 5.18 -2.12 -4.70
C MET A 18 5.17 -2.34 -6.22
N GLY A 19 5.37 -3.56 -6.68
CA GLY A 19 5.43 -3.85 -8.09
C GLY A 19 4.23 -4.66 -8.56
N ILE A 20 4.50 -5.64 -9.41
CA ILE A 20 3.53 -6.61 -9.93
C ILE A 20 3.53 -7.82 -9.01
N GLY A 21 2.35 -8.26 -8.61
CA GLY A 21 2.16 -9.41 -7.72
C GLY A 21 2.10 -9.04 -6.24
N GLU A 22 1.95 -10.05 -5.41
CA GLU A 22 1.87 -9.94 -3.95
C GLU A 22 3.20 -10.41 -3.34
N PRO A 23 3.95 -9.53 -2.66
CA PRO A 23 5.25 -9.91 -2.12
C PRO A 23 5.16 -11.01 -1.05
N PHE A 24 4.05 -11.10 -0.34
CA PHE A 24 3.86 -12.13 0.68
C PHE A 24 3.55 -13.52 0.12
N ASP A 25 3.20 -13.64 -1.16
CA ASP A 25 3.17 -14.94 -1.86
C ASP A 25 4.58 -15.48 -2.12
N ASN A 26 5.59 -14.61 -2.11
CA ASN A 26 7.01 -14.95 -2.29
C ASN A 26 7.83 -14.59 -1.04
N TYR A 27 7.29 -14.94 0.12
CA TYR A 27 7.74 -14.46 1.42
C TYR A 27 9.21 -14.74 1.71
N ASP A 28 9.68 -15.97 1.49
CA ASP A 28 11.06 -16.35 1.81
C ASP A 28 12.09 -15.56 0.99
N ASN A 29 11.80 -15.35 -0.30
CA ASN A 29 12.65 -14.51 -1.16
C ASN A 29 12.58 -13.04 -0.79
N LEU A 30 11.42 -12.54 -0.37
CA LEU A 30 11.27 -11.18 0.16
C LEU A 30 12.16 -10.98 1.40
N ILE A 31 12.12 -11.91 2.35
CA ILE A 31 12.96 -11.85 3.55
C ILE A 31 14.45 -11.96 3.21
N GLY A 32 14.80 -12.85 2.28
CA GLY A 32 16.15 -12.94 1.74
C GLY A 32 16.64 -11.63 1.14
N PHE A 33 15.79 -10.97 0.33
CA PHE A 33 16.06 -9.66 -0.24
C PHE A 33 16.26 -8.58 0.85
N ILE A 34 15.38 -8.52 1.84
CA ILE A 34 15.48 -7.55 2.94
C ILE A 34 16.80 -7.72 3.68
N LYS A 35 17.20 -8.96 4.00
CA LYS A 35 18.48 -9.25 4.66
C LYS A 35 19.66 -8.75 3.82
N LEU A 36 19.71 -9.07 2.54
CA LEU A 36 20.77 -8.60 1.63
C LEU A 36 20.78 -7.07 1.47
N ALA A 37 19.60 -6.45 1.40
CA ALA A 37 19.49 -5.01 1.26
C ALA A 37 19.95 -4.25 2.51
N THR A 38 19.77 -4.83 3.69
CA THR A 38 20.18 -4.22 4.97
C THR A 38 21.58 -4.62 5.43
N ASP A 39 22.18 -5.65 4.82
CA ASP A 39 23.51 -6.11 5.15
C ASP A 39 24.55 -5.01 4.86
N LYS A 40 25.54 -4.89 5.76
CA LYS A 40 26.63 -3.91 5.63
C LYS A 40 27.50 -4.16 4.37
N ASP A 41 27.62 -5.40 3.97
CA ASP A 41 28.39 -5.83 2.80
C ASP A 41 27.49 -5.93 1.53
N GLY A 42 26.17 -5.68 1.68
CA GLY A 42 25.16 -5.61 0.62
C GLY A 42 24.89 -4.18 0.15
N LEU A 43 23.58 -3.78 0.13
CA LEU A 43 23.21 -2.41 -0.22
C LEU A 43 23.39 -1.43 0.94
N ASN A 44 23.56 -1.92 2.15
CA ASN A 44 23.69 -1.17 3.40
C ASN A 44 22.55 -0.12 3.57
N LEU A 45 21.34 -0.52 3.25
CA LEU A 45 20.14 0.30 3.43
C LEU A 45 19.64 0.16 4.87
N GLY A 46 19.38 1.28 5.52
CA GLY A 46 18.66 1.22 6.79
C GLY A 46 17.27 0.61 6.59
N ALA A 47 16.86 -0.33 7.44
CA ALA A 47 15.58 -1.03 7.32
C ALA A 47 14.37 -0.08 7.24
N ARG A 48 14.45 1.10 7.85
CA ARG A 48 13.43 2.18 7.79
C ARG A 48 13.27 2.79 6.40
N HIS A 49 14.19 2.56 5.50
CA HIS A 49 14.13 3.00 4.10
C HIS A 49 13.57 1.93 3.17
N ILE A 50 13.14 0.81 3.72
CA ILE A 50 12.46 -0.27 2.97
C ILE A 50 10.99 -0.26 3.36
N THR A 51 10.09 -0.29 2.38
CA THR A 51 8.65 -0.43 2.57
C THR A 51 8.16 -1.63 1.79
N VAL A 52 7.44 -2.52 2.47
CA VAL A 52 6.74 -3.65 1.85
C VAL A 52 5.26 -3.34 1.81
N SER A 53 4.64 -3.46 0.63
CA SER A 53 3.20 -3.30 0.47
C SER A 53 2.55 -4.65 0.18
N THR A 54 1.47 -4.95 0.88
CA THR A 54 0.71 -6.20 0.73
C THR A 54 -0.78 -5.92 0.57
N CYS A 55 -1.48 -6.80 -0.11
CA CYS A 55 -2.93 -6.78 -0.18
C CYS A 55 -3.61 -7.26 1.13
N GLY A 56 -2.83 -7.74 2.12
CA GLY A 56 -3.34 -8.10 3.44
C GLY A 56 -3.48 -9.61 3.68
N ILE A 57 -2.43 -10.38 3.39
CA ILE A 57 -2.35 -11.81 3.75
C ILE A 57 -2.05 -11.90 5.25
N VAL A 58 -3.10 -12.03 6.07
CA VAL A 58 -3.05 -11.93 7.52
C VAL A 58 -1.99 -12.81 8.17
N PRO A 59 -1.89 -14.13 7.89
CA PRO A 59 -0.84 -14.97 8.49
C PRO A 59 0.57 -14.49 8.21
N LYS A 60 0.80 -13.88 7.03
CA LYS A 60 2.11 -13.34 6.65
C LYS A 60 2.41 -12.00 7.29
N ILE A 61 1.39 -11.18 7.58
CA ILE A 61 1.54 -9.97 8.40
C ILE A 61 2.00 -10.35 9.81
N GLU A 62 1.37 -11.36 10.42
CA GLU A 62 1.75 -11.86 11.74
C GLU A 62 3.17 -12.42 11.77
N GLU A 63 3.56 -13.17 10.73
CA GLU A 63 4.92 -13.71 10.58
C GLU A 63 5.93 -12.56 10.42
N PHE A 64 5.61 -11.55 9.60
CA PHE A 64 6.43 -10.36 9.38
C PHE A 64 6.61 -9.54 10.65
N THR A 65 5.57 -9.46 11.49
CA THR A 65 5.61 -8.80 12.80
C THR A 65 6.63 -9.45 13.76
N ARG A 66 6.79 -10.80 13.69
CA ARG A 66 7.74 -11.53 14.54
C ARG A 66 9.20 -11.37 14.16
N LEU A 67 9.49 -10.80 12.96
CA LEU A 67 10.89 -10.60 12.52
C LEU A 67 11.63 -9.51 13.29
N ASP A 68 10.96 -8.75 14.16
CA ASP A 68 11.52 -7.60 14.89
C ASP A 68 12.30 -6.64 13.96
N SER A 69 11.77 -6.43 12.78
CA SER A 69 12.38 -5.61 11.74
C SER A 69 11.84 -4.19 11.76
N GLN A 70 12.70 -3.21 11.44
CA GLN A 70 12.30 -1.81 11.26
C GLN A 70 11.83 -1.48 9.84
N VAL A 71 11.57 -2.49 9.00
CA VAL A 71 10.97 -2.32 7.67
C VAL A 71 9.56 -1.80 7.79
N ASN A 72 9.17 -0.87 6.94
CA ASN A 72 7.82 -0.31 6.95
C ASN A 72 6.84 -1.26 6.26
N LEU A 73 5.62 -1.32 6.79
CA LEU A 73 4.51 -2.07 6.20
C LEU A 73 3.46 -1.12 5.64
N ALA A 74 3.02 -1.39 4.42
CA ALA A 74 1.89 -0.74 3.78
C ALA A 74 0.81 -1.77 3.43
N ILE A 75 -0.45 -1.43 3.64
CA ILE A 75 -1.60 -2.31 3.37
C ILE A 75 -2.48 -1.68 2.31
N SER A 76 -2.73 -2.39 1.23
CA SER A 76 -3.77 -2.05 0.26
C SER A 76 -5.14 -2.32 0.88
N LEU A 77 -5.78 -1.26 1.41
CA LEU A 77 -7.04 -1.38 2.13
C LEU A 77 -8.24 -1.11 1.21
N HIS A 78 -8.29 0.05 0.59
CA HIS A 78 -9.22 0.55 -0.43
C HIS A 78 -10.71 0.60 -0.06
N ALA A 79 -11.12 0.05 1.08
CA ALA A 79 -12.49 0.09 1.59
C ALA A 79 -12.55 0.15 3.12
N PRO A 80 -13.58 0.78 3.71
CA PRO A 80 -13.74 0.87 5.15
C PRO A 80 -14.58 -0.27 5.76
N ASP A 81 -15.14 -1.15 4.91
CA ASP A 81 -15.99 -2.29 5.28
C ASP A 81 -15.71 -3.50 4.37
N ASP A 82 -16.13 -4.67 4.83
CA ASP A 82 -15.87 -5.94 4.16
C ASP A 82 -16.66 -6.14 2.87
N GLU A 83 -17.88 -5.59 2.76
CA GLU A 83 -18.71 -5.74 1.57
C GLU A 83 -18.03 -5.06 0.39
N LEU A 84 -17.71 -3.79 0.54
CA LEU A 84 -17.02 -3.01 -0.47
C LEU A 84 -15.60 -3.53 -0.73
N ARG A 85 -14.91 -3.98 0.32
CA ARG A 85 -13.56 -4.52 0.15
C ARG A 85 -13.55 -5.81 -0.68
N ARG A 86 -14.55 -6.71 -0.52
CA ARG A 86 -14.66 -7.92 -1.35
C ARG A 86 -14.94 -7.61 -2.82
N GLU A 87 -15.62 -6.51 -3.09
CA GLU A 87 -15.86 -6.05 -4.47
C GLU A 87 -14.56 -5.53 -5.11
N LEU A 88 -13.79 -4.72 -4.38
CA LEU A 88 -12.58 -4.09 -4.90
C LEU A 88 -11.35 -5.00 -4.86
N MET A 89 -11.29 -5.94 -3.90
CA MET A 89 -10.10 -6.75 -3.61
C MET A 89 -10.46 -8.22 -3.38
N PRO A 90 -10.10 -9.13 -4.30
CA PRO A 90 -10.41 -10.56 -4.17
C PRO A 90 -9.90 -11.20 -2.87
N ILE A 91 -8.78 -10.73 -2.32
CA ILE A 91 -8.18 -11.22 -1.07
C ILE A 91 -9.10 -11.05 0.15
N ALA A 92 -10.02 -10.08 0.12
CA ALA A 92 -10.98 -9.86 1.19
C ALA A 92 -12.02 -11.00 1.34
N LYS A 93 -12.06 -11.93 0.39
CA LYS A 93 -12.83 -13.17 0.52
C LYS A 93 -12.14 -14.18 1.44
N ALA A 94 -10.83 -14.09 1.57
CA ALA A 94 -10.02 -14.96 2.43
C ALA A 94 -9.79 -14.35 3.81
N TYR A 95 -9.63 -13.01 3.89
CA TYR A 95 -9.31 -12.32 5.14
C TYR A 95 -10.20 -11.09 5.31
N SER A 96 -11.05 -11.13 6.34
CA SER A 96 -11.95 -10.04 6.72
C SER A 96 -11.19 -8.86 7.34
N LEU A 97 -11.85 -7.72 7.46
CA LEU A 97 -11.31 -6.59 8.22
C LEU A 97 -11.18 -6.90 9.72
N ASP A 98 -12.05 -7.76 10.25
CA ASP A 98 -11.97 -8.20 11.65
C ASP A 98 -10.72 -9.05 11.94
N GLU A 99 -10.10 -9.63 10.92
CA GLU A 99 -8.81 -10.34 11.02
C GLU A 99 -7.64 -9.42 10.67
N LEU A 100 -7.79 -8.64 9.59
CA LEU A 100 -6.71 -7.79 9.07
C LEU A 100 -6.35 -6.65 10.02
N ILE A 101 -7.35 -5.93 10.55
CA ILE A 101 -7.09 -4.74 11.37
C ILE A 101 -6.41 -5.08 12.70
N PRO A 102 -6.79 -6.13 13.43
CA PRO A 102 -6.03 -6.59 14.60
C PRO A 102 -4.58 -6.95 14.29
N ALA A 103 -4.30 -7.65 13.17
CA ALA A 103 -2.94 -7.99 12.76
C ALA A 103 -2.11 -6.74 12.45
N CYS A 104 -2.71 -5.73 11.81
CA CYS A 104 -2.09 -4.44 11.56
C CYS A 104 -1.79 -3.66 12.85
N ARG A 105 -2.70 -3.72 13.81
CA ARG A 105 -2.53 -3.10 15.12
C ARG A 105 -1.38 -3.76 15.90
N ASP A 106 -1.36 -5.09 15.93
CA ASP A 106 -0.28 -5.88 16.55
C ASP A 106 1.10 -5.55 15.94
N TYR A 107 1.17 -5.41 14.61
CA TYR A 107 2.38 -4.95 13.93
C TYR A 107 2.82 -3.56 14.43
N ALA A 108 1.90 -2.59 14.45
CA ALA A 108 2.22 -1.23 14.85
C ALA A 108 2.66 -1.14 16.33
N GLU A 109 2.01 -1.90 17.22
CA GLU A 109 2.32 -1.95 18.66
C GLU A 109 3.66 -2.63 18.94
N LYS A 110 3.94 -3.79 18.32
CA LYS A 110 5.17 -4.55 18.58
C LYS A 110 6.41 -3.92 17.96
N THR A 111 6.27 -3.40 16.74
CA THR A 111 7.43 -2.82 16.03
C THR A 111 7.64 -1.34 16.35
N HIS A 112 6.67 -0.68 16.97
CA HIS A 112 6.61 0.78 17.14
C HIS A 112 6.76 1.53 15.81
N ARG A 113 6.34 0.88 14.71
CA ARG A 113 6.37 1.46 13.36
C ARG A 113 4.98 1.87 12.93
N ARG A 114 4.91 3.05 12.33
CA ARG A 114 3.70 3.54 11.70
C ARG A 114 3.36 2.69 10.48
N ILE A 115 2.17 2.09 10.45
CA ILE A 115 1.64 1.38 9.29
C ILE A 115 1.01 2.37 8.31
N THR A 116 1.13 2.12 7.01
CA THR A 116 0.49 2.93 5.98
C THR A 116 -0.65 2.16 5.36
N PHE A 117 -1.84 2.77 5.31
CA PHE A 117 -2.99 2.23 4.57
C PHE A 117 -3.12 2.95 3.24
N GLU A 118 -2.94 2.22 2.15
CA GLU A 118 -3.17 2.71 0.79
C GLU A 118 -4.67 2.68 0.51
N TYR A 119 -5.22 3.81 0.08
CA TYR A 119 -6.65 3.97 -0.20
C TYR A 119 -6.85 4.69 -1.52
N SER A 120 -7.15 3.93 -2.57
CA SER A 120 -7.52 4.48 -3.89
C SER A 120 -8.95 4.96 -3.87
N LEU A 121 -9.17 6.20 -4.29
CA LEU A 121 -10.49 6.82 -4.35
C LEU A 121 -11.12 6.63 -5.73
N PHE A 122 -12.29 6.01 -5.75
CA PHE A 122 -13.11 5.76 -6.93
C PHE A 122 -14.43 6.50 -6.82
N ALA A 123 -14.75 7.31 -7.83
CA ALA A 123 -15.92 8.18 -7.86
C ALA A 123 -17.23 7.40 -7.68
N GLY A 124 -18.00 7.78 -6.66
CA GLY A 124 -19.29 7.18 -6.34
C GLY A 124 -19.23 5.75 -5.77
N VAL A 125 -18.04 5.22 -5.50
CA VAL A 125 -17.83 3.86 -4.98
C VAL A 125 -17.38 3.91 -3.52
N ASN A 126 -16.23 4.51 -3.23
CA ASN A 126 -15.63 4.51 -1.90
C ASN A 126 -15.18 5.90 -1.44
N ASP A 127 -15.57 6.98 -2.14
CA ASP A 127 -15.07 8.34 -1.95
C ASP A 127 -16.02 9.27 -1.17
N SER A 128 -17.10 8.75 -0.60
CA SER A 128 -18.06 9.55 0.17
C SER A 128 -17.51 9.93 1.56
N GLU A 129 -18.07 11.00 2.14
CA GLU A 129 -17.77 11.41 3.52
C GLU A 129 -18.14 10.30 4.53
N ALA A 130 -19.20 9.51 4.26
CA ALA A 130 -19.58 8.37 5.08
C ALA A 130 -18.49 7.31 5.11
N HIS A 131 -17.86 7.02 3.96
CA HIS A 131 -16.71 6.11 3.86
C HIS A 131 -15.49 6.65 4.62
N ALA A 132 -15.19 7.96 4.52
CA ALA A 132 -14.10 8.57 5.28
C ALA A 132 -14.32 8.43 6.80
N ARG A 133 -15.54 8.69 7.29
CA ARG A 133 -15.90 8.52 8.70
C ARG A 133 -15.82 7.07 9.16
N ALA A 134 -16.23 6.12 8.32
CA ALA A 134 -16.11 4.68 8.62
C ALA A 134 -14.63 4.26 8.70
N LEU A 135 -13.81 4.69 7.75
CA LEU A 135 -12.37 4.45 7.73
C LEU A 135 -11.69 5.03 8.99
N ALA A 136 -12.03 6.27 9.36
CA ALA A 136 -11.47 6.88 10.56
C ALA A 136 -11.83 6.10 11.84
N ARG A 137 -13.08 5.61 11.95
CA ARG A 137 -13.47 4.77 13.09
C ARG A 137 -12.72 3.44 13.12
N LEU A 138 -12.55 2.80 11.96
CA LEU A 138 -11.82 1.54 11.80
C LEU A 138 -10.37 1.65 12.30
N LEU A 139 -9.72 2.76 11.98
CA LEU A 139 -8.29 2.99 12.26
C LEU A 139 -8.03 3.75 13.58
N LYS A 140 -9.07 4.12 14.30
CA LYS A 140 -8.96 4.92 15.53
C LYS A 140 -7.98 4.32 16.53
N GLY A 141 -7.07 5.16 17.03
CA GLY A 141 -6.07 4.79 18.04
C GLY A 141 -4.89 3.96 17.54
N MET A 142 -4.83 3.64 16.25
CA MET A 142 -3.69 2.95 15.66
C MET A 142 -2.61 3.93 15.22
N LEU A 143 -1.34 3.58 15.43
CA LEU A 143 -0.21 4.34 14.88
C LEU A 143 -0.15 4.11 13.36
N CYS A 144 -0.88 4.92 12.60
CA CYS A 144 -1.01 4.74 11.16
C CYS A 144 -1.00 6.06 10.37
N ASN A 145 -0.93 5.93 9.07
CA ASN A 145 -1.15 6.96 8.07
C ASN A 145 -2.04 6.40 6.96
N VAL A 146 -2.95 7.19 6.43
CA VAL A 146 -3.70 6.86 5.22
C VAL A 146 -3.07 7.59 4.04
N ASN A 147 -2.63 6.82 3.04
CA ASN A 147 -2.13 7.35 1.79
C ASN A 147 -3.26 7.34 0.75
N LEU A 148 -3.86 8.49 0.51
CA LEU A 148 -4.92 8.64 -0.47
C LEU A 148 -4.33 8.68 -1.88
N ILE A 149 -4.86 7.86 -2.76
CA ILE A 149 -4.45 7.75 -4.15
C ILE A 149 -5.64 8.15 -5.02
N ALA A 150 -5.52 9.23 -5.78
CA ALA A 150 -6.47 9.50 -6.84
C ALA A 150 -6.31 8.41 -7.91
N ALA A 151 -7.36 7.64 -8.18
CA ALA A 151 -7.29 6.55 -9.14
C ALA A 151 -6.93 7.07 -10.53
N ASN A 152 -6.03 6.38 -11.22
CA ASN A 152 -5.75 6.65 -12.63
C ASN A 152 -6.80 5.95 -13.48
N GLU A 153 -7.42 6.69 -14.39
CA GLU A 153 -8.31 6.14 -15.39
C GLU A 153 -7.48 5.49 -16.51
N PHE A 154 -7.92 4.34 -16.95
CA PHE A 154 -7.36 3.67 -18.11
C PHE A 154 -8.48 3.11 -18.99
N PRO A 155 -8.29 2.96 -20.30
CA PRO A 155 -9.29 2.40 -21.20
C PRO A 155 -9.80 1.04 -20.69
N GLY A 156 -11.12 0.90 -20.58
CA GLY A 156 -11.78 -0.32 -20.07
C GLY A 156 -11.84 -0.44 -18.54
N SER A 157 -11.45 0.58 -17.77
CA SER A 157 -11.70 0.61 -16.31
C SER A 157 -13.19 0.79 -16.04
N ALA A 158 -13.74 -0.06 -15.15
CA ALA A 158 -15.09 0.12 -14.61
C ALA A 158 -15.17 1.29 -13.60
N TYR A 159 -14.04 1.70 -13.05
CA TYR A 159 -13.94 2.71 -12.01
C TYR A 159 -13.45 4.04 -12.58
N ARG A 160 -14.06 5.14 -12.09
CA ARG A 160 -13.71 6.50 -12.46
C ARG A 160 -12.94 7.17 -11.33
N ARG A 161 -12.13 8.13 -11.68
CA ARG A 161 -11.40 8.96 -10.74
C ARG A 161 -12.35 9.86 -9.95
N SER A 162 -12.12 9.98 -8.64
CA SER A 162 -12.82 10.95 -7.79
C SER A 162 -12.39 12.38 -8.12
N SER A 163 -13.35 13.32 -8.08
CA SER A 163 -13.05 14.73 -8.29
C SER A 163 -12.16 15.29 -7.18
N ARG A 164 -11.41 16.34 -7.48
CA ARG A 164 -10.55 17.03 -6.50
C ARG A 164 -11.31 17.49 -5.25
N GLU A 165 -12.59 17.87 -5.42
CA GLU A 165 -13.44 18.28 -4.32
C GLU A 165 -13.74 17.12 -3.37
N TYR A 166 -14.11 15.93 -3.90
CA TYR A 166 -14.37 14.74 -3.11
C TYR A 166 -13.10 14.26 -2.40
N VAL A 167 -11.97 14.24 -3.09
CA VAL A 167 -10.65 13.89 -2.50
C VAL A 167 -10.34 14.81 -1.32
N ARG A 168 -10.52 16.13 -1.48
CA ARG A 168 -10.28 17.10 -0.42
C ARG A 168 -11.20 16.90 0.77
N LYS A 169 -12.52 16.73 0.56
CA LYS A 169 -13.50 16.48 1.62
C LYS A 169 -13.18 15.18 2.37
N PHE A 170 -12.81 14.14 1.66
CA PHE A 170 -12.41 12.87 2.25
C PHE A 170 -11.18 13.04 3.15
N GLN A 171 -10.15 13.74 2.68
CA GLN A 171 -8.96 14.05 3.44
C GLN A 171 -9.29 14.88 4.70
N GLU A 172 -10.01 15.99 4.55
CA GLU A 172 -10.41 16.87 5.65
C GLU A 172 -11.22 16.10 6.73
N THR A 173 -12.08 15.18 6.31
CA THR A 173 -12.86 14.35 7.23
C THR A 173 -11.95 13.42 8.05
N LEU A 174 -10.99 12.76 7.42
CA LEU A 174 -10.03 11.89 8.12
C LEU A 174 -9.18 12.69 9.10
N GLU A 175 -8.63 13.83 8.67
CA GLU A 175 -7.79 14.71 9.48
C GLU A 175 -8.54 15.26 10.70
N THR A 176 -9.80 15.70 10.50
CA THR A 176 -10.67 16.17 11.59
C THR A 176 -10.96 15.07 12.62
N MET A 177 -10.97 13.81 12.20
CA MET A 177 -11.13 12.64 13.07
C MET A 177 -9.81 12.12 13.64
N GLY A 178 -8.69 12.83 13.44
CA GLY A 178 -7.39 12.54 14.04
C GLY A 178 -6.56 11.48 13.29
N ILE A 179 -6.89 11.19 12.03
CA ILE A 179 -6.10 10.30 11.19
C ILE A 179 -5.08 11.12 10.39
N ASN A 180 -3.82 10.70 10.42
CA ASN A 180 -2.81 11.29 9.54
C ASN A 180 -3.06 10.87 8.09
N VAL A 181 -3.04 11.84 7.19
CA VAL A 181 -3.32 11.61 5.76
C VAL A 181 -2.19 12.16 4.90
N THR A 182 -1.87 11.44 3.86
CA THR A 182 -0.98 11.89 2.78
C THR A 182 -1.72 11.73 1.46
N LEU A 183 -1.77 12.77 0.66
CA LEU A 183 -2.26 12.67 -0.71
C LEU A 183 -1.08 12.36 -1.63
N ARG A 184 -1.12 11.21 -2.30
CA ARG A 184 -0.09 10.81 -3.26
C ARG A 184 -0.08 11.76 -4.44
N ARG A 185 1.07 12.36 -4.72
CA ARG A 185 1.25 13.16 -5.94
C ARG A 185 1.24 12.24 -7.15
N GLU A 186 0.51 12.64 -8.16
CA GLU A 186 0.54 11.97 -9.45
C GLU A 186 1.88 12.25 -10.13
N MET A 187 2.51 11.18 -10.57
CA MET A 187 3.71 11.23 -11.42
C MET A 187 3.51 10.24 -12.56
N GLY A 188 3.96 10.60 -13.76
CA GLY A 188 3.91 9.69 -14.90
C GLY A 188 2.50 9.46 -15.47
N THR A 189 1.64 10.48 -15.48
CA THR A 189 0.31 10.41 -16.13
C THR A 189 0.40 10.31 -17.65
N ASP A 190 1.54 10.65 -18.21
CA ASP A 190 1.92 10.61 -19.63
C ASP A 190 2.47 9.25 -20.07
N ILE A 191 2.85 8.41 -19.12
CA ILE A 191 3.29 7.03 -19.33
C ILE A 191 2.39 6.09 -18.54
N MET A 192 1.98 4.96 -19.12
CA MET A 192 1.15 3.95 -18.44
C MET A 192 1.93 3.23 -17.32
N ALA A 193 2.39 4.00 -16.32
CA ALA A 193 3.25 3.54 -15.25
C ALA A 193 2.52 3.32 -13.91
N ALA A 194 1.19 3.36 -13.89
CA ALA A 194 0.44 3.03 -12.68
C ALA A 194 0.51 1.54 -12.35
N CYS A 195 0.36 1.20 -11.06
CA CYS A 195 0.39 -0.18 -10.59
C CYS A 195 -0.52 -1.10 -11.43
N GLY A 196 0.06 -2.17 -11.98
CA GLY A 196 -0.63 -3.15 -12.84
C GLY A 196 -0.77 -2.77 -14.32
N GLN A 197 -0.55 -1.53 -14.72
CA GLN A 197 -0.66 -1.12 -16.14
C GLN A 197 0.47 -1.65 -17.00
N LEU A 198 1.71 -1.69 -16.51
CA LEU A 198 2.86 -2.23 -17.22
C LEU A 198 2.69 -3.71 -17.62
N ARG A 199 1.99 -4.50 -16.82
CA ARG A 199 1.72 -5.91 -17.14
C ARG A 199 0.77 -6.08 -18.32
N ARG A 200 -0.26 -5.23 -18.43
CA ARG A 200 -1.23 -5.30 -19.55
C ARG A 200 -0.56 -4.98 -20.88
N GLY A 201 0.29 -3.97 -20.95
CA GLY A 201 1.03 -3.64 -22.19
C GLY A 201 1.87 -4.81 -22.70
N ILE A 202 2.54 -5.56 -21.81
CA ILE A 202 3.36 -6.71 -22.19
C ILE A 202 2.52 -7.92 -22.64
N GLU A 203 1.29 -8.08 -22.13
CA GLU A 203 0.40 -9.18 -22.53
C GLU A 203 -0.33 -8.89 -23.87
N GLU A 204 -0.58 -7.63 -24.20
CA GLU A 204 -1.17 -7.21 -25.49
C GLU A 204 -0.14 -7.28 -26.63
N ASP A 205 1.12 -6.97 -26.39
CA ASP A 205 2.20 -7.10 -27.39
C ASP A 205 2.61 -8.55 -27.71
N LYS A 206 2.08 -9.53 -26.97
CA LYS A 206 2.34 -10.97 -27.17
C LYS A 206 1.19 -11.73 -27.89
N LYS A 207 0.13 -11.05 -28.28
CA LYS A 207 -0.97 -11.56 -29.09
C LYS A 207 -0.90 -11.03 -30.50
#